data_591cfc9c87f6172dbb8aeaf1fe72dd6d
#
_entry.id   591cfc9c87f6172dbb8aeaf1fe72dd6d
#
_cell.length_a   1.000
_cell.length_b   1.000
_cell.length_c   1.000
_cell.angle_alpha   90.00
_cell.angle_beta   90.00
_cell.angle_gamma   90.00
#
_symmetry.space_group_name_H-M   'P 1'
#
loop_
_entity.id
_entity.type
_entity.pdbx_description
1 polymer ?
#
loop_
_entity_poly.entity_id
_entity_poly.type
_entity_poly.pdbx_seq_one_letter_code
_entity_poly.pdbx_strand_id
1 'polypeptide(L)'
;MIERDGYGVDFDCQGSICKILGFDQRDKFQSVGRHIAEKIVDIISVTHLVVNTNVVESNYINEQLAPYLYACSLDSPPGYRIQREISNICYKKLISSQISFLRCWLTDQHSSIVDIRGDELLIVLSIKLTPKN
;
A
#
# COMPACT_ATOMS: atom_id res chain seq x y z
N MET A 1 -9.33 -19.30 48.42
CA MET A 1 -9.18 -18.00 47.73
C MET A 1 -8.42 -18.30 46.45
N ILE A 2 -9.08 -18.32 45.33
CA ILE A 2 -8.45 -18.58 44.04
C ILE A 2 -7.97 -17.22 43.55
N GLU A 3 -6.67 -16.96 43.69
CA GLU A 3 -6.03 -15.85 42.97
C GLU A 3 -6.16 -16.14 41.48
N ARG A 4 -6.93 -15.32 40.78
CA ARG A 4 -6.93 -15.29 39.34
C ARG A 4 -5.63 -14.60 38.94
N ASP A 5 -4.69 -15.38 38.43
CA ASP A 5 -3.53 -14.82 37.74
C ASP A 5 -4.03 -13.85 36.68
N GLY A 6 -3.62 -12.59 36.82
CA GLY A 6 -4.04 -11.56 35.88
C GLY A 6 -3.47 -11.83 34.50
N TYR A 7 -4.32 -11.98 33.50
CA TYR A 7 -3.89 -12.07 32.10
C TYR A 7 -3.37 -10.70 31.68
N GLY A 8 -2.13 -10.65 31.21
CA GLY A 8 -1.54 -9.48 30.59
C GLY A 8 -1.69 -9.49 29.07
N VAL A 9 -1.61 -8.32 28.44
CA VAL A 9 -1.50 -8.18 26.99
C VAL A 9 -0.08 -7.76 26.67
N ASP A 10 0.59 -8.54 25.83
CA ASP A 10 1.94 -8.27 25.36
C ASP A 10 1.89 -8.08 23.84
N PHE A 11 2.23 -6.89 23.39
CA PHE A 11 2.28 -6.54 21.98
C PHE A 11 3.65 -6.80 21.33
N ASP A 12 4.64 -7.27 22.07
CA ASP A 12 6.00 -7.54 21.58
C ASP A 12 6.08 -8.89 20.86
N CYS A 13 5.14 -9.15 19.97
CA CYS A 13 5.12 -10.34 19.14
C CYS A 13 5.00 -10.01 17.66
N GLN A 14 5.57 -10.87 16.81
CA GLN A 14 5.47 -10.72 15.37
C GLN A 14 3.99 -10.89 14.95
N GLY A 15 3.48 -9.95 14.16
CA GLY A 15 2.08 -9.94 13.74
C GLY A 15 1.11 -9.35 14.77
N SER A 16 1.63 -8.67 15.79
CA SER A 16 0.81 -7.97 16.78
C SER A 16 -0.10 -6.92 16.12
N ILE A 17 -1.33 -6.82 16.64
CA ILE A 17 -2.34 -5.82 16.22
C ILE A 17 -2.15 -4.47 16.92
N CYS A 18 -1.06 -4.27 17.66
CA CYS A 18 -0.80 -3.04 18.44
C CYS A 18 -0.94 -1.78 17.59
N LYS A 19 -0.36 -1.75 16.40
CA LYS A 19 -0.44 -0.60 15.48
C LYS A 19 -1.88 -0.27 15.07
N ILE A 20 -2.69 -1.31 14.80
CA ILE A 20 -4.10 -1.14 14.45
C ILE A 20 -4.87 -0.51 15.61
N LEU A 21 -4.55 -0.93 16.85
CA LEU A 21 -5.19 -0.43 18.06
C LEU A 21 -4.62 0.90 18.58
N GLY A 22 -3.56 1.41 17.94
CA GLY A 22 -2.89 2.66 18.33
C GLY A 22 -1.92 2.54 19.49
N PHE A 23 -1.51 1.32 19.86
CA PHE A 23 -0.47 1.05 20.86
C PHE A 23 0.91 0.87 20.22
N ASP A 24 1.97 1.09 21.00
CA ASP A 24 3.32 0.75 20.56
C ASP A 24 3.60 -0.75 20.72
N GLN A 25 4.45 -1.30 19.86
CA GLN A 25 4.81 -2.72 19.89
C GLN A 25 5.51 -3.15 21.17
N ARG A 26 6.06 -2.19 21.93
CA ARG A 26 6.74 -2.42 23.21
C ARG A 26 5.82 -2.36 24.42
N ASP A 27 4.55 -2.01 24.20
CA ASP A 27 3.60 -1.87 25.29
C ASP A 27 3.26 -3.25 25.89
N LYS A 28 3.36 -3.34 27.21
CA LYS A 28 3.03 -4.53 27.99
C LYS A 28 2.11 -4.14 29.12
N PHE A 29 0.90 -4.68 29.09
CA PHE A 29 -0.11 -4.40 30.11
C PHE A 29 -0.31 -5.63 30.98
N GLN A 30 0.21 -5.58 32.22
CA GLN A 30 0.11 -6.67 33.19
C GLN A 30 -0.94 -6.41 34.28
N SER A 31 -1.50 -5.20 34.30
CA SER A 31 -2.48 -4.81 35.32
C SER A 31 -3.89 -4.78 34.75
N VAL A 32 -4.87 -5.18 35.56
CA VAL A 32 -6.28 -4.99 35.28
C VAL A 32 -6.59 -3.49 35.34
N GLY A 33 -7.03 -2.91 34.23
CA GLY A 33 -7.33 -1.49 34.17
C GLY A 33 -7.72 -1.03 32.79
N ARG A 34 -8.02 0.27 32.68
CA ARG A 34 -8.29 0.92 31.40
C ARG A 34 -6.97 1.43 30.82
N HIS A 35 -6.58 0.90 29.68
CA HIS A 35 -5.42 1.35 28.93
C HIS A 35 -5.90 2.19 27.75
N ILE A 36 -5.32 3.38 27.58
CA ILE A 36 -5.68 4.31 26.50
C ILE A 36 -4.49 4.35 25.54
N ALA A 37 -4.75 4.09 24.27
CA ALA A 37 -3.74 4.21 23.23
C ALA A 37 -3.32 5.68 23.03
N GLU A 38 -2.03 5.90 22.77
CA GLU A 38 -1.50 7.24 22.49
C GLU A 38 -1.76 7.68 21.07
N LYS A 39 -1.95 6.73 20.16
CA LYS A 39 -2.18 6.98 18.73
C LYS A 39 -3.61 6.67 18.36
N ILE A 40 -4.08 7.33 17.32
CA ILE A 40 -5.39 7.05 16.72
C ILE A 40 -5.36 5.66 16.07
N VAL A 41 -6.45 4.92 16.23
CA VAL A 41 -6.65 3.62 15.55
C VAL A 41 -6.53 3.80 14.05
N ASP A 42 -5.59 3.10 13.43
CA ASP A 42 -5.35 3.13 12.00
C ASP A 42 -5.69 1.77 11.37
N ILE A 43 -6.89 1.66 10.85
CA ILE A 43 -7.40 0.45 10.18
C ILE A 43 -7.05 0.47 8.68
N ILE A 44 -6.83 1.67 8.13
CA ILE A 44 -6.57 1.86 6.70
C ILE A 44 -5.08 2.16 6.51
N SER A 45 -4.28 1.12 6.42
CA SER A 45 -2.83 1.26 6.23
C SER A 45 -2.45 1.68 4.80
N VAL A 46 -3.27 1.36 3.78
CA VAL A 46 -3.03 1.69 2.38
C VAL A 46 -4.01 2.76 1.95
N THR A 47 -3.53 3.96 1.70
CA THR A 47 -4.32 5.11 1.26
C THR A 47 -4.16 5.41 -0.23
N HIS A 48 -3.05 4.98 -0.83
CA HIS A 48 -2.77 5.17 -2.25
C HIS A 48 -2.23 3.88 -2.86
N LEU A 49 -2.63 3.64 -4.09
CA LEU A 49 -2.05 2.59 -4.93
C LEU A 49 -1.22 3.21 -6.03
N VAL A 50 -0.02 2.70 -6.22
CA VAL A 50 0.90 3.08 -7.28
C VAL A 50 1.12 1.89 -8.20
N VAL A 51 0.79 2.06 -9.47
CA VAL A 51 1.05 1.07 -10.51
C VAL A 51 2.43 1.32 -11.07
N ASN A 52 3.33 0.39 -10.89
CA ASN A 52 4.69 0.43 -11.40
C ASN A 52 4.86 -0.51 -12.60
N THR A 53 5.85 -0.25 -13.43
CA THR A 53 6.20 -1.11 -14.57
C THR A 53 7.69 -1.01 -14.91
N ASN A 54 8.22 -2.08 -15.47
CA ASN A 54 9.64 -2.15 -15.87
C ASN A 54 9.97 -1.44 -17.19
N VAL A 55 8.98 -0.86 -17.90
CA VAL A 55 9.19 -0.34 -19.26
C VAL A 55 9.20 1.17 -19.37
N VAL A 56 8.87 1.91 -18.29
CA VAL A 56 8.91 3.37 -18.30
C VAL A 56 10.13 3.93 -17.58
N GLU A 57 10.56 5.13 -17.99
CA GLU A 57 11.60 5.86 -17.26
C GLU A 57 11.12 6.18 -15.85
N SER A 58 12.04 6.06 -14.88
CA SER A 58 11.74 6.38 -13.48
C SER A 58 11.45 7.87 -13.31
N ASN A 59 10.46 8.18 -12.50
CA ASN A 59 10.05 9.52 -12.12
C ASN A 59 9.99 9.63 -10.59
N TYR A 60 10.00 10.86 -10.10
CA TYR A 60 9.86 11.09 -8.66
C TYR A 60 8.41 10.96 -8.20
N ILE A 61 8.19 10.17 -7.15
CA ILE A 61 6.96 10.09 -6.39
C ILE A 61 7.33 10.08 -4.90
N ASN A 62 6.78 10.99 -4.11
CA ASN A 62 7.09 11.13 -2.68
C ASN A 62 8.62 11.11 -2.40
N GLU A 63 9.37 11.93 -3.14
CA GLU A 63 10.84 12.04 -3.06
C GLU A 63 11.62 10.78 -3.44
N GLN A 64 10.97 9.70 -3.83
CA GLN A 64 11.57 8.46 -4.29
C GLN A 64 11.51 8.35 -5.80
N LEU A 65 12.60 7.86 -6.39
CA LEU A 65 12.67 7.58 -7.83
C LEU A 65 12.08 6.19 -8.09
N ALA A 66 10.96 6.14 -8.80
CA ALA A 66 10.27 4.90 -9.11
C ALA A 66 9.76 4.87 -10.56
N PRO A 67 9.73 3.71 -11.22
CA PRO A 67 9.20 3.54 -12.57
C PRO A 67 7.68 3.43 -12.53
N TYR A 68 7.00 4.44 -11.98
CA TYR A 68 5.55 4.42 -11.84
C TYR A 68 4.83 4.87 -13.11
N LEU A 69 3.74 4.20 -13.38
CA LEU A 69 2.86 4.51 -14.50
C LEU A 69 1.68 5.37 -14.07
N TYR A 70 1.07 5.01 -12.95
CA TYR A 70 -0.13 5.66 -12.43
C TYR A 70 -0.19 5.55 -10.91
N ALA A 71 -0.76 6.56 -10.28
CA ALA A 71 -1.05 6.55 -8.85
C ALA A 71 -2.48 7.04 -8.60
N CYS A 72 -3.19 6.41 -7.69
CA CYS A 72 -4.54 6.79 -7.29
C CYS A 72 -4.76 6.67 -5.79
N SER A 73 -5.61 7.51 -5.25
CA SER A 73 -6.10 7.40 -3.88
C SER A 73 -7.15 6.31 -3.77
N LEU A 74 -7.15 5.60 -2.65
CA LEU A 74 -8.19 4.65 -2.28
C LEU A 74 -9.27 5.38 -1.48
N ASP A 75 -10.40 5.62 -2.10
CA ASP A 75 -11.57 6.25 -1.51
C ASP A 75 -12.76 5.28 -1.36
N SER A 76 -12.52 4.00 -1.68
CA SER A 76 -13.51 2.95 -1.51
C SER A 76 -13.32 2.23 -0.17
N PRO A 77 -14.42 1.91 0.55
CA PRO A 77 -14.33 1.10 1.76
C PRO A 77 -13.70 -0.28 1.50
N PRO A 78 -13.09 -0.90 2.52
CA PRO A 78 -12.55 -2.25 2.41
C PRO A 78 -13.60 -3.26 1.92
N GLY A 79 -13.22 -4.15 1.01
CA GLY A 79 -14.10 -5.17 0.43
C GLY A 79 -14.89 -4.72 -0.80
N TYR A 80 -14.77 -3.46 -1.22
CA TYR A 80 -15.40 -2.99 -2.44
C TYR A 80 -14.43 -3.07 -3.63
N ARG A 81 -15.00 -3.31 -4.83
CA ARG A 81 -14.24 -3.28 -6.08
C ARG A 81 -13.75 -1.86 -6.36
N ILE A 82 -12.46 -1.74 -6.63
CA ILE A 82 -11.85 -0.47 -7.06
C ILE A 82 -11.84 -0.45 -8.58
N GLN A 83 -12.53 0.51 -9.18
CA GLN A 83 -12.51 0.75 -10.61
C GLN A 83 -12.14 2.21 -10.86
N ARG A 84 -11.10 2.43 -11.67
CA ARG A 84 -10.62 3.76 -12.02
C ARG A 84 -10.57 3.91 -13.54
N GLU A 85 -11.28 4.88 -14.05
CA GLU A 85 -11.19 5.32 -15.44
C GLU A 85 -10.37 6.61 -15.47
N ILE A 86 -9.32 6.62 -16.27
CA ILE A 86 -8.42 7.76 -16.39
C ILE A 86 -8.95 8.67 -17.50
N SER A 87 -9.54 9.80 -17.16
CA SER A 87 -10.02 10.80 -18.11
C SER A 87 -8.88 11.59 -18.77
N ASN A 88 -7.79 11.83 -18.03
CA ASN A 88 -6.60 12.52 -18.53
C ASN A 88 -5.40 11.57 -18.53
N ILE A 89 -5.08 11.01 -19.68
CA ILE A 89 -3.96 10.06 -19.83
C ILE A 89 -2.65 10.83 -19.83
N CYS A 90 -1.81 10.62 -18.82
CA CYS A 90 -0.45 11.13 -18.77
C CYS A 90 0.51 10.08 -19.33
N TYR A 91 0.98 10.29 -20.57
CA TYR A 91 1.95 9.39 -21.19
C TYR A 91 3.31 9.50 -20.52
N LYS A 92 3.91 8.36 -20.25
CA LYS A 92 5.28 8.24 -19.73
C LYS A 92 6.21 7.80 -20.84
N LYS A 93 7.46 8.26 -20.80
CA LYS A 93 8.46 7.87 -21.77
C LYS A 93 8.92 6.44 -21.50
N LEU A 94 9.05 5.65 -22.56
CA LEU A 94 9.57 4.30 -22.50
C LEU A 94 11.10 4.31 -22.41
N ILE A 95 11.65 3.37 -21.65
CA ILE A 95 13.10 3.17 -21.53
C ILE A 95 13.69 2.72 -22.87
N SER A 96 12.94 1.90 -23.63
CA SER A 96 13.36 1.33 -24.91
C SER A 96 12.21 1.26 -25.88
N SER A 97 12.51 1.34 -27.16
CA SER A 97 11.56 1.09 -28.25
C SER A 97 11.25 -0.40 -28.46
N GLN A 98 12.07 -1.28 -27.89
CA GLN A 98 11.88 -2.74 -27.95
C GLN A 98 11.52 -3.24 -26.56
N ILE A 99 10.33 -3.80 -26.41
CA ILE A 99 9.82 -4.38 -25.19
C ILE A 99 9.76 -5.89 -25.35
N SER A 100 10.68 -6.62 -24.69
CA SER A 100 10.71 -8.08 -24.73
C SER A 100 9.73 -8.70 -23.70
N PHE A 101 9.53 -8.03 -22.56
CA PHE A 101 8.56 -8.45 -21.57
C PHE A 101 8.03 -7.23 -20.80
N LEU A 102 6.80 -7.34 -20.33
CA LEU A 102 6.13 -6.34 -19.52
C LEU A 102 5.83 -6.93 -18.14
N ARG A 103 6.26 -6.23 -17.11
CA ARG A 103 5.93 -6.55 -15.72
C ARG A 103 5.28 -5.33 -15.08
N CYS A 104 4.14 -5.54 -14.42
CA CYS A 104 3.48 -4.54 -13.60
C CYS A 104 3.37 -5.05 -12.16
N TRP A 105 3.49 -4.14 -11.20
CA TRP A 105 3.28 -4.45 -9.78
C TRP A 105 2.66 -3.25 -9.07
N LEU A 106 1.98 -3.52 -7.96
CA LEU A 106 1.36 -2.51 -7.13
C LEU A 106 2.20 -2.24 -5.89
N THR A 107 2.34 -0.96 -5.56
CA THR A 107 2.89 -0.53 -4.28
C THR A 107 1.95 0.44 -3.58
N ASP A 108 2.10 0.57 -2.28
CA ASP A 108 1.43 1.58 -1.47
C ASP A 108 2.17 2.93 -1.52
N GLN A 109 1.71 3.89 -0.73
CA GLN A 109 2.32 5.21 -0.59
C GLN A 109 3.75 5.19 0.00
N HIS A 110 4.18 4.08 0.59
CA HIS A 110 5.51 3.85 1.17
C HIS A 110 6.41 2.99 0.30
N SER A 111 6.00 2.72 -0.95
CA SER A 111 6.68 1.83 -1.90
C SER A 111 6.72 0.35 -1.47
N SER A 112 5.94 -0.05 -0.49
CA SER A 112 5.78 -1.45 -0.10
C SER A 112 4.86 -2.17 -1.09
N ILE A 113 5.22 -3.40 -1.46
CA ILE A 113 4.39 -4.21 -2.38
C ILE A 113 3.05 -4.50 -1.73
N VAL A 114 1.98 -4.22 -2.47
CA VAL A 114 0.61 -4.53 -2.03
C VAL A 114 0.28 -5.97 -2.39
N ASP A 115 -0.07 -6.76 -1.38
CA ASP A 115 -0.60 -8.11 -1.53
C ASP A 115 -2.11 -8.03 -1.79
N ILE A 116 -2.53 -8.40 -3.00
CA ILE A 116 -3.94 -8.44 -3.41
C ILE A 116 -4.63 -9.76 -3.02
N ARG A 117 -3.96 -10.65 -2.29
CA ARG A 117 -4.51 -11.90 -1.74
C ARG A 117 -5.21 -12.80 -2.76
N GLY A 118 -4.70 -12.79 -3.99
CA GLY A 118 -5.26 -13.59 -5.08
C GLY A 118 -6.45 -12.95 -5.80
N ASP A 119 -6.82 -11.71 -5.48
CA ASP A 119 -7.82 -10.96 -6.24
C ASP A 119 -7.34 -10.66 -7.67
N GLU A 120 -8.29 -10.43 -8.56
CA GLU A 120 -8.00 -10.13 -9.96
C GLU A 120 -7.59 -8.66 -10.15
N LEU A 121 -6.52 -8.45 -10.91
CA LEU A 121 -6.04 -7.13 -11.30
C LEU A 121 -6.09 -6.99 -12.82
N LEU A 122 -6.88 -6.03 -13.31
CA LEU A 122 -6.92 -5.65 -14.72
C LEU A 122 -6.27 -4.28 -14.90
N ILE A 123 -5.21 -4.23 -15.69
CA ILE A 123 -4.55 -2.98 -16.10
C ILE A 123 -4.63 -2.86 -17.62
N VAL A 124 -5.24 -1.78 -18.11
CA VAL A 124 -5.32 -1.46 -19.54
C VAL A 124 -4.26 -0.41 -19.85
N LEU A 125 -3.34 -0.74 -20.75
CA LEU A 125 -2.24 0.13 -21.16
C LEU A 125 -2.45 0.64 -22.59
N SER A 126 -2.16 1.92 -22.82
CA SER A 126 -2.14 2.53 -24.13
C SER A 126 -0.73 2.98 -24.50
N ILE A 127 -0.25 2.59 -25.65
CA ILE A 127 1.05 3.01 -26.19
C ILE A 127 0.83 3.96 -27.36
N LYS A 128 1.43 5.15 -27.31
CA LYS A 128 1.37 6.14 -28.37
C LYS A 128 2.74 6.28 -29.01
N LEU A 129 2.77 6.19 -30.33
CA LEU A 129 3.97 6.54 -31.10
C LEU A 129 4.06 8.06 -31.24
N THR A 130 5.18 8.63 -30.88
CA THR A 130 5.47 10.04 -31.15
C THR A 130 6.25 10.09 -32.45
N PRO A 131 5.76 10.82 -33.50
CA PRO A 131 6.54 10.99 -34.70
C PRO A 131 7.87 11.69 -34.35
N LYS A 132 8.97 11.18 -34.89
CA LYS A 132 10.23 11.88 -34.86
C LYS A 132 10.11 13.11 -35.77
N ASN A 133 10.24 14.29 -35.20
CA ASN A 133 10.52 15.50 -35.96
C ASN A 133 11.93 15.45 -36.50
#